data_a36cf10b95886d5f4a41c23a2e814343
#
_entry.id   a36cf10b95886d5f4a41c23a2e814343
#
_cell.length_a   1.000
_cell.length_b   1.000
_cell.length_c   1.000
_cell.angle_alpha   90.00
_cell.angle_beta   90.00
_cell.angle_gamma   90.00
#
_symmetry.space_group_name_H-M   'P 1'
#
loop_
_entity.id
_entity.type
_entity.pdbx_description
1 polymer ?
#
loop_
_entity_poly.entity_id
_entity_poly.type
_entity_poly.pdbx_seq_one_letter_code
_entity_poly.pdbx_strand_id
1 'polypeptide(L)'
;KVNYVTDEIKDMIQAMVDASLEWEKSHPHELSAAMAAPQLGINKRLIIIRDSMDDKANTSFTTLVDPEIIKQEGKIVEDFEGCLSVPFIYGKVPRYSKIRVKAKLEDGTEVRIKATDELARTLAHEIDHLDGILFIDRIKDKTDAFFELDKNGDLQPVDYETRIKNNKQLFPDED
;
A
#
# COMPACT_ATOMS: atom_id res chain seq x y z
N LYS A 1 -10.44 -4.08 14.67
CA LYS A 1 -11.55 -4.54 13.79
C LYS A 1 -12.70 -3.56 13.82
N VAL A 2 -13.39 -3.43 12.72
CA VAL A 2 -14.56 -2.58 12.55
C VAL A 2 -15.81 -3.47 12.56
N ASN A 3 -16.67 -3.31 13.55
CA ASN A 3 -17.86 -4.16 13.67
C ASN A 3 -18.96 -3.76 12.67
N TYR A 4 -19.11 -2.44 12.44
CA TYR A 4 -20.02 -1.86 11.44
C TYR A 4 -19.54 -0.43 11.10
N VAL A 5 -19.91 0.05 9.93
CA VAL A 5 -19.52 1.38 9.46
C VAL A 5 -20.46 2.42 10.05
N THR A 6 -19.94 3.22 10.99
CA THR A 6 -20.62 4.37 11.59
C THR A 6 -20.39 5.61 10.76
N ASP A 7 -21.08 6.71 11.06
CA ASP A 7 -20.82 8.00 10.40
C ASP A 7 -19.37 8.47 10.67
N GLU A 8 -18.82 8.24 11.87
CA GLU A 8 -17.40 8.49 12.16
C GLU A 8 -16.46 7.71 11.23
N ILE A 9 -16.77 6.44 10.92
CA ILE A 9 -15.99 5.64 9.99
C ILE A 9 -16.12 6.18 8.55
N LYS A 10 -17.29 6.65 8.15
CA LYS A 10 -17.47 7.29 6.83
C LYS A 10 -16.65 8.57 6.70
N ASP A 11 -16.60 9.39 7.76
CA ASP A 11 -15.76 10.60 7.80
C ASP A 11 -14.27 10.24 7.66
N MET A 12 -13.82 9.17 8.31
CA MET A 12 -12.45 8.65 8.15
C MET A 12 -12.18 8.20 6.71
N ILE A 13 -13.10 7.46 6.10
CA ILE A 13 -13.00 7.01 4.70
C ILE A 13 -12.91 8.22 3.77
N GLN A 14 -13.77 9.21 3.95
CA GLN A 14 -13.74 10.43 3.15
C GLN A 14 -12.40 11.16 3.31
N ALA A 15 -11.87 11.27 4.53
CA ALA A 15 -10.55 11.86 4.76
C ALA A 15 -9.42 11.11 4.04
N MET A 16 -9.50 9.77 3.94
CA MET A 16 -8.54 8.96 3.18
C MET A 16 -8.63 9.26 1.67
N VAL A 17 -9.84 9.36 1.12
CA VAL A 17 -10.06 9.72 -0.29
C VAL A 17 -9.53 11.13 -0.57
N ASP A 18 -9.88 12.10 0.27
CA ASP A 18 -9.44 13.49 0.11
C ASP A 18 -7.92 13.61 0.17
N ALA A 19 -7.26 12.90 1.10
CA ALA A 19 -5.81 12.87 1.22
C ALA A 19 -5.14 12.27 -0.03
N SER A 20 -5.68 11.17 -0.57
CA SER A 20 -5.21 10.55 -1.81
C SER A 20 -5.28 11.52 -3.00
N LEU A 21 -6.43 12.18 -3.17
CA LEU A 21 -6.65 13.11 -4.27
C LEU A 21 -5.84 14.42 -4.11
N GLU A 22 -5.65 14.90 -2.88
CA GLU A 22 -4.82 16.07 -2.61
C GLU A 22 -3.34 15.81 -2.88
N TRP A 23 -2.85 14.61 -2.49
CA TRP A 23 -1.49 14.20 -2.81
C TRP A 23 -1.23 14.21 -4.33
N GLU A 24 -2.16 13.71 -5.13
CA GLU A 24 -2.06 13.69 -6.59
C GLU A 24 -1.96 15.08 -7.23
N LYS A 25 -2.51 16.12 -6.60
CA LYS A 25 -2.38 17.50 -7.11
C LYS A 25 -0.95 18.00 -7.09
N SER A 26 -0.18 17.58 -6.08
CA SER A 26 1.23 17.92 -5.95
C SER A 26 2.16 16.94 -6.71
N HIS A 27 1.60 15.80 -7.17
CA HIS A 27 2.32 14.75 -7.91
C HIS A 27 1.58 14.43 -9.23
N PRO A 28 1.59 15.35 -10.21
CA PRO A 28 0.73 15.26 -11.40
C PRO A 28 0.97 14.04 -12.28
N HIS A 29 2.16 13.42 -12.17
CA HIS A 29 2.55 12.22 -12.94
C HIS A 29 2.36 10.91 -12.17
N GLU A 30 1.91 10.98 -10.92
CA GLU A 30 1.71 9.81 -10.06
C GLU A 30 0.23 9.59 -9.79
N LEU A 31 -0.14 8.36 -9.46
CA LEU A 31 -1.49 7.94 -9.12
C LEU A 31 -1.47 7.32 -7.73
N SER A 32 -2.36 7.77 -6.85
CA SER A 32 -2.66 7.08 -5.59
C SER A 32 -3.64 5.94 -5.88
N ALA A 33 -3.09 4.75 -6.08
CA ALA A 33 -3.89 3.56 -6.42
C ALA A 33 -4.67 3.03 -5.22
N ALA A 34 -4.12 3.14 -4.01
CA ALA A 34 -4.72 2.70 -2.77
C ALA A 34 -4.11 3.42 -1.57
N MET A 35 -4.78 3.33 -0.41
CA MET A 35 -4.28 3.85 0.85
C MET A 35 -4.86 3.05 2.02
N ALA A 36 -4.04 2.80 3.03
CA ALA A 36 -4.46 2.20 4.30
C ALA A 36 -4.60 3.25 5.39
N ALA A 37 -5.62 3.11 6.25
CA ALA A 37 -5.93 4.07 7.31
C ALA A 37 -4.76 4.39 8.26
N PRO A 38 -3.87 3.44 8.65
CA PRO A 38 -2.72 3.76 9.48
C PRO A 38 -1.77 4.81 8.89
N GLN A 39 -1.71 4.99 7.57
CA GLN A 39 -0.90 6.02 6.91
C GLN A 39 -1.34 7.45 7.25
N LEU A 40 -2.57 7.63 7.72
CA LEU A 40 -3.12 8.89 8.24
C LEU A 40 -3.23 8.89 9.77
N GLY A 41 -2.58 7.97 10.48
CA GLY A 41 -2.67 7.84 11.93
C GLY A 41 -4.01 7.29 12.44
N ILE A 42 -4.85 6.76 11.56
CA ILE A 42 -6.14 6.17 11.89
C ILE A 42 -5.93 4.70 12.23
N ASN A 43 -6.02 4.34 13.51
CA ASN A 43 -5.84 2.96 13.97
C ASN A 43 -7.09 2.09 13.72
N LYS A 44 -7.43 1.91 12.45
CA LYS A 44 -8.54 1.09 11.96
C LYS A 44 -8.07 0.23 10.79
N ARG A 45 -8.67 -0.94 10.64
CA ARG A 45 -8.40 -1.82 9.49
C ARG A 45 -9.30 -1.42 8.31
N LEU A 46 -8.92 -0.34 7.65
CA LEU A 46 -9.60 0.21 6.48
C LEU A 46 -8.56 0.39 5.35
N ILE A 47 -8.97 0.07 4.15
CA ILE A 47 -8.24 0.34 2.91
C ILE A 47 -9.20 0.99 1.95
N ILE A 48 -8.77 2.01 1.23
CA ILE A 48 -9.41 2.48 0.01
C ILE A 48 -8.60 2.02 -1.19
N ILE A 49 -9.27 1.60 -2.23
CA ILE A 49 -8.69 1.19 -3.51
C ILE A 49 -9.40 1.93 -4.62
N ARG A 50 -8.65 2.55 -5.53
CA ARG A 50 -9.20 3.19 -6.72
C ARG A 50 -9.85 2.15 -7.62
N ASP A 51 -11.06 2.46 -8.11
CA ASP A 51 -11.84 1.52 -8.94
C ASP A 51 -11.22 1.29 -10.32
N SER A 52 -10.41 2.26 -10.80
CA SER A 52 -9.63 2.14 -12.04
C SER A 52 -8.19 2.60 -11.76
N MET A 53 -7.25 1.66 -11.68
CA MET A 53 -5.85 1.94 -11.32
C MET A 53 -5.02 2.52 -12.48
N ASP A 54 -5.56 2.53 -13.68
CA ASP A 54 -4.95 3.04 -14.92
C ASP A 54 -5.60 4.35 -15.43
N ASP A 55 -6.68 4.80 -14.78
CA ASP A 55 -7.40 6.01 -15.14
C ASP A 55 -7.38 7.05 -14.00
N LYS A 56 -6.48 8.01 -14.10
CA LYS A 56 -6.37 9.12 -13.13
C LYS A 56 -7.62 10.02 -13.09
N ALA A 57 -8.41 10.06 -14.15
CA ALA A 57 -9.65 10.83 -14.19
C ALA A 57 -10.78 10.16 -13.38
N ASN A 58 -10.69 8.84 -13.16
CA ASN A 58 -11.59 8.14 -12.26
C ASN A 58 -11.17 8.39 -10.80
N THR A 59 -11.96 9.15 -10.07
CA THR A 59 -11.73 9.50 -8.66
C THR A 59 -12.57 8.67 -7.69
N SER A 60 -13.16 7.56 -8.15
CA SER A 60 -13.94 6.65 -7.33
C SER A 60 -13.04 5.64 -6.62
N PHE A 61 -13.38 5.36 -5.36
CA PHE A 61 -12.68 4.38 -4.54
C PHE A 61 -13.66 3.39 -3.93
N THR A 62 -13.26 2.13 -3.90
CA THR A 62 -13.93 1.08 -3.13
C THR A 62 -13.24 0.95 -1.76
N THR A 63 -14.04 0.97 -0.70
CA THR A 63 -13.55 0.76 0.68
C THR A 63 -13.61 -0.71 1.04
N LEU A 64 -12.51 -1.22 1.61
CA LEU A 64 -12.45 -2.54 2.22
C LEU A 64 -12.30 -2.41 3.73
N VAL A 65 -13.23 -2.98 4.44
CA VAL A 65 -13.28 -3.01 5.92
C VAL A 65 -12.81 -4.38 6.41
N ASP A 66 -11.91 -4.39 7.38
CA ASP A 66 -11.27 -5.58 7.95
C ASP A 66 -10.73 -6.57 6.90
N PRO A 67 -9.99 -6.10 5.87
CA PRO A 67 -9.46 -7.00 4.86
C PRO A 67 -8.42 -7.95 5.45
N GLU A 68 -8.45 -9.20 4.97
CA GLU A 68 -7.55 -10.27 5.38
C GLU A 68 -7.18 -11.14 4.17
N ILE A 69 -5.89 -11.42 3.98
CA ILE A 69 -5.44 -12.40 2.98
C ILE A 69 -5.72 -13.80 3.52
N ILE A 70 -6.68 -14.50 2.90
CA ILE A 70 -7.05 -15.87 3.29
C ILE A 70 -6.34 -16.94 2.46
N LYS A 71 -5.71 -16.57 1.34
CA LYS A 71 -4.90 -17.48 0.52
C LYS A 71 -3.91 -16.71 -0.35
N GLN A 72 -2.72 -17.26 -0.48
CA GLN A 72 -1.69 -16.83 -1.42
C GLN A 72 -1.45 -17.95 -2.42
N GLU A 73 -1.41 -17.64 -3.71
CA GLU A 73 -1.36 -18.61 -4.81
C GLU A 73 -0.51 -18.09 -5.98
N GLY A 74 -0.16 -18.98 -6.89
CA GLY A 74 0.63 -18.66 -8.08
C GLY A 74 2.12 -18.58 -7.79
N LYS A 75 2.87 -17.92 -8.67
CA LYS A 75 4.30 -17.72 -8.53
C LYS A 75 4.59 -16.48 -7.68
N ILE A 76 5.76 -16.44 -7.07
CA ILE A 76 6.29 -15.22 -6.47
C ILE A 76 6.92 -14.39 -7.59
N VAL A 77 6.55 -13.11 -7.65
CA VAL A 77 7.06 -12.14 -8.61
C VAL A 77 7.70 -11.00 -7.85
N GLU A 78 8.95 -10.69 -8.16
CA GLU A 78 9.62 -9.48 -7.68
C GLU A 78 9.29 -8.33 -8.62
N ASP A 79 8.78 -7.23 -8.05
CA ASP A 79 8.47 -6.03 -8.79
C ASP A 79 8.59 -4.81 -7.89
N PHE A 80 8.66 -3.62 -8.48
CA PHE A 80 8.86 -2.39 -7.75
C PHE A 80 7.63 -1.98 -6.95
N GLU A 81 7.88 -1.54 -5.73
CA GLU A 81 6.92 -0.87 -4.85
C GLU A 81 7.53 0.43 -4.34
N GLY A 82 6.69 1.45 -4.26
CA GLY A 82 6.93 2.69 -3.53
C GLY A 82 5.79 2.92 -2.56
N CYS A 83 5.98 3.78 -1.58
CA CYS A 83 4.96 4.09 -0.58
C CYS A 83 5.10 5.53 -0.08
N LEU A 84 3.97 6.21 0.11
CA LEU A 84 3.92 7.55 0.69
C LEU A 84 4.55 7.62 2.10
N SER A 85 4.47 6.51 2.83
CA SER A 85 5.08 6.39 4.16
C SER A 85 6.60 6.23 4.13
N VAL A 86 7.20 5.96 2.96
CA VAL A 86 8.65 5.80 2.76
C VAL A 86 9.06 6.62 1.55
N PRO A 87 9.16 7.94 1.67
CA PRO A 87 9.42 8.83 0.54
C PRO A 87 10.79 8.57 -0.08
N PHE A 88 10.87 8.69 -1.40
CA PHE A 88 12.08 8.61 -2.22
C PHE A 88 12.74 7.23 -2.32
N ILE A 89 12.27 6.23 -1.59
CA ILE A 89 12.78 4.87 -1.66
C ILE A 89 11.76 3.98 -2.38
N TYR A 90 12.27 3.18 -3.29
CA TYR A 90 11.53 2.12 -3.99
C TYR A 90 12.20 0.78 -3.72
N GLY A 91 11.45 -0.30 -3.80
CA GLY A 91 11.99 -1.63 -3.54
C GLY A 91 11.48 -2.69 -4.49
N LYS A 92 12.34 -3.65 -4.86
CA LYS A 92 11.93 -4.88 -5.53
C LYS A 92 11.40 -5.87 -4.51
N VAL A 93 10.08 -5.94 -4.39
CA VAL A 93 9.39 -6.72 -3.36
C VAL A 93 8.83 -8.01 -3.93
N PRO A 94 9.16 -9.19 -3.34
CA PRO A 94 8.56 -10.45 -3.74
C PRO A 94 7.12 -10.55 -3.22
N ARG A 95 6.17 -10.78 -4.13
CA ARG A 95 4.76 -11.00 -3.82
C ARG A 95 4.20 -12.17 -4.60
N TYR A 96 3.21 -12.86 -4.03
CA TYR A 96 2.44 -13.84 -4.77
C TYR A 96 1.63 -13.18 -5.89
N SER A 97 1.69 -13.74 -7.09
CA SER A 97 0.96 -13.22 -8.26
C SER A 97 -0.56 -13.35 -8.16
N LYS A 98 -1.06 -14.10 -7.17
CA LYS A 98 -2.49 -14.28 -6.89
C LYS A 98 -2.73 -14.35 -5.40
N ILE A 99 -3.76 -13.63 -4.94
CA ILE A 99 -4.22 -13.72 -3.54
C ILE A 99 -5.75 -13.81 -3.51
N ARG A 100 -6.26 -14.31 -2.39
CA ARG A 100 -7.67 -14.21 -2.05
C ARG A 100 -7.80 -13.40 -0.78
N VAL A 101 -8.61 -12.37 -0.84
CA VAL A 101 -8.88 -11.47 0.28
C VAL A 101 -10.34 -11.62 0.69
N LYS A 102 -10.57 -11.75 2.00
CA LYS A 102 -11.89 -11.59 2.62
C LYS A 102 -11.96 -10.19 3.19
N ALA A 103 -13.06 -9.50 2.97
CA ALA A 103 -13.30 -8.16 3.50
C ALA A 103 -14.80 -7.91 3.68
N LYS A 104 -15.17 -6.74 4.19
CA LYS A 104 -16.52 -6.19 4.12
C LYS A 104 -16.51 -4.91 3.32
N LEU A 105 -17.60 -4.61 2.64
CA LEU A 105 -17.88 -3.30 2.08
C LEU A 105 -18.48 -2.37 3.16
N GLU A 106 -18.65 -1.10 2.83
CA GLU A 106 -19.21 -0.10 3.75
C GLU A 106 -20.62 -0.43 4.24
N ASP A 107 -21.42 -1.11 3.42
CA ASP A 107 -22.76 -1.57 3.77
C ASP A 107 -22.77 -2.82 4.65
N GLY A 108 -21.60 -3.34 5.02
CA GLY A 108 -21.43 -4.56 5.81
C GLY A 108 -21.44 -5.85 5.00
N THR A 109 -21.64 -5.78 3.68
CA THR A 109 -21.64 -6.96 2.79
C THR A 109 -20.28 -7.63 2.82
N GLU A 110 -20.24 -8.92 3.17
CA GLU A 110 -19.00 -9.72 3.08
C GLU A 110 -18.65 -10.03 1.63
N VAL A 111 -17.40 -9.76 1.27
CA VAL A 111 -16.87 -10.02 -0.06
C VAL A 111 -15.64 -10.90 -0.01
N ARG A 112 -15.43 -11.66 -1.09
CA ARG A 112 -14.20 -12.43 -1.35
C ARG A 112 -13.63 -12.02 -2.69
N ILE A 113 -12.49 -11.37 -2.64
CA ILE A 113 -11.80 -10.83 -3.82
C ILE A 113 -10.74 -11.85 -4.26
N LYS A 114 -10.75 -12.24 -5.52
CA LYS A 114 -9.66 -12.96 -6.18
C LYS A 114 -8.85 -11.91 -6.94
N ALA A 115 -7.70 -11.56 -6.41
CA ALA A 115 -6.81 -10.59 -7.02
C ALA A 115 -5.64 -11.28 -7.72
N THR A 116 -5.22 -10.72 -8.84
CA THR A 116 -4.06 -11.16 -9.62
C THR A 116 -3.16 -9.99 -9.93
N ASP A 117 -1.90 -10.29 -10.14
CA ASP A 117 -0.88 -9.38 -10.67
C ASP A 117 -0.80 -8.05 -9.87
N GLU A 118 -1.01 -6.90 -10.49
CA GLU A 118 -0.92 -5.60 -9.84
C GLU A 118 -1.92 -5.43 -8.69
N LEU A 119 -3.18 -5.83 -8.89
CA LEU A 119 -4.18 -5.77 -7.82
C LEU A 119 -3.80 -6.66 -6.63
N ALA A 120 -3.21 -7.82 -6.89
CA ALA A 120 -2.73 -8.69 -5.81
C ALA A 120 -1.60 -8.04 -5.02
N ARG A 121 -0.67 -7.37 -5.72
CA ARG A 121 0.43 -6.61 -5.12
C ARG A 121 -0.08 -5.45 -4.28
N THR A 122 -0.94 -4.62 -4.85
CA THR A 122 -1.53 -3.45 -4.18
C THR A 122 -2.28 -3.86 -2.91
N LEU A 123 -3.17 -4.85 -2.99
CA LEU A 123 -3.90 -5.34 -1.81
C LEU A 123 -2.97 -5.91 -0.74
N ALA A 124 -1.93 -6.64 -1.14
CA ALA A 124 -0.97 -7.18 -0.18
C ALA A 124 -0.15 -6.07 0.50
N HIS A 125 0.22 -5.02 -0.23
CA HIS A 125 0.91 -3.84 0.28
C HIS A 125 0.05 -3.11 1.32
N GLU A 126 -1.21 -2.83 1.00
CA GLU A 126 -2.11 -2.11 1.90
C GLU A 126 -2.49 -2.95 3.15
N ILE A 127 -2.64 -4.27 3.01
CA ILE A 127 -2.89 -5.15 4.16
C ILE A 127 -1.66 -5.21 5.08
N ASP A 128 -0.45 -5.16 4.53
CA ASP A 128 0.76 -5.03 5.33
C ASP A 128 0.72 -3.79 6.23
N HIS A 129 0.32 -2.64 5.71
CA HIS A 129 0.16 -1.43 6.52
C HIS A 129 -0.81 -1.62 7.70
N LEU A 130 -1.89 -2.39 7.51
CA LEU A 130 -2.82 -2.72 8.59
C LEU A 130 -2.19 -3.62 9.67
N ASP A 131 -1.14 -4.34 9.32
CA ASP A 131 -0.40 -5.25 10.21
C ASP A 131 0.90 -4.60 10.73
N GLY A 132 1.12 -3.30 10.45
CA GLY A 132 2.31 -2.55 10.86
C GLY A 132 3.57 -2.89 10.07
N ILE A 133 3.42 -3.45 8.88
CA ILE A 133 4.52 -3.85 8.00
C ILE A 133 4.65 -2.86 6.84
N LEU A 134 5.86 -2.39 6.57
CA LEU A 134 6.19 -1.62 5.38
C LEU A 134 6.85 -2.52 4.32
N PHE A 135 6.77 -2.12 3.05
CA PHE A 135 7.40 -2.90 1.98
C PHE A 135 8.91 -3.08 2.19
N ILE A 136 9.58 -2.11 2.81
CA ILE A 136 11.00 -2.17 3.15
C ILE A 136 11.33 -3.30 4.13
N ASP A 137 10.42 -3.63 5.05
CA ASP A 137 10.62 -4.73 6.01
C ASP A 137 10.71 -6.09 5.31
N ARG A 138 10.04 -6.24 4.17
CA ARG A 138 10.04 -7.47 3.36
C ARG A 138 11.34 -7.71 2.61
N ILE A 139 12.16 -6.66 2.46
CA ILE A 139 13.40 -6.67 1.69
C ILE A 139 14.60 -6.16 2.50
N LYS A 140 14.45 -5.93 3.81
CA LYS A 140 15.47 -5.31 4.67
C LYS A 140 16.86 -5.98 4.61
N ASP A 141 16.90 -7.29 4.34
CA ASP A 141 18.15 -8.06 4.25
C ASP A 141 18.65 -8.25 2.79
N LYS A 142 17.99 -7.63 1.80
CA LYS A 142 18.34 -7.72 0.38
C LYS A 142 19.10 -6.47 -0.06
N THR A 143 20.41 -6.59 -0.22
CA THR A 143 21.30 -5.46 -0.51
C THR A 143 21.11 -4.83 -1.89
N ASP A 144 20.48 -5.54 -2.82
CA ASP A 144 20.25 -5.16 -4.22
C ASP A 144 18.78 -4.82 -4.54
N ALA A 145 17.93 -4.77 -3.51
CA ALA A 145 16.49 -4.59 -3.69
C ALA A 145 16.01 -3.13 -3.53
N PHE A 146 16.89 -2.18 -3.19
CA PHE A 146 16.53 -0.78 -2.92
C PHE A 146 16.94 0.16 -4.05
N PHE A 147 16.07 1.10 -4.37
CA PHE A 147 16.21 2.04 -5.47
C PHE A 147 15.73 3.43 -5.08
N GLU A 148 16.19 4.45 -5.82
CA GLU A 148 15.68 5.81 -5.77
C GLU A 148 15.49 6.35 -7.19
N LEU A 149 14.63 7.34 -7.38
CA LEU A 149 14.49 8.01 -8.69
C LEU A 149 15.62 9.01 -8.87
N ASP A 150 16.26 8.97 -10.04
CA ASP A 150 17.17 10.02 -10.45
C ASP A 150 16.42 11.29 -10.93
N LYS A 151 17.16 12.30 -11.31
CA LYS A 151 16.61 13.58 -11.82
C LYS A 151 15.77 13.44 -13.10
N ASN A 152 15.86 12.32 -13.81
CA ASN A 152 15.11 12.03 -15.02
C ASN A 152 13.86 11.18 -14.72
N GLY A 153 13.71 10.70 -13.47
CA GLY A 153 12.64 9.79 -13.06
C GLY A 153 12.97 8.32 -13.29
N ASP A 154 14.23 7.97 -13.55
CA ASP A 154 14.67 6.59 -13.73
C ASP A 154 15.08 5.98 -12.39
N LEU A 155 14.66 4.73 -12.14
CA LEU A 155 15.03 3.99 -10.94
C LEU A 155 16.51 3.59 -10.97
N GLN A 156 17.28 4.07 -10.01
CA GLN A 156 18.70 3.76 -9.82
C GLN A 156 18.88 2.98 -8.51
N PRO A 157 19.74 1.94 -8.50
CA PRO A 157 20.04 1.23 -7.26
C PRO A 157 20.72 2.16 -6.27
N VAL A 158 20.35 2.07 -5.00
CA VAL A 158 21.01 2.80 -3.92
C VAL A 158 22.11 1.97 -3.27
N ASP A 159 23.11 2.63 -2.74
CA ASP A 159 24.14 1.97 -1.93
C ASP A 159 23.53 1.53 -0.58
N TYR A 160 23.39 0.23 -0.41
CA TYR A 160 22.75 -0.36 0.76
C TYR A 160 23.49 -0.02 2.05
N GLU A 161 24.82 -0.11 2.07
CA GLU A 161 25.63 0.09 3.27
C GLU A 161 25.55 1.52 3.81
N THR A 162 25.46 2.51 2.92
CA THR A 162 25.46 3.92 3.29
C THR A 162 24.06 4.53 3.44
N ARG A 163 23.07 4.03 2.70
CA ARG A 163 21.74 4.65 2.60
C ARG A 163 20.63 3.88 3.33
N ILE A 164 20.76 2.57 3.41
CA ILE A 164 19.69 1.68 3.90
C ILE A 164 20.08 1.07 5.27
N LYS A 165 21.24 0.43 5.32
CA LYS A 165 21.71 -0.26 6.52
C LYS A 165 21.86 0.72 7.69
N ASN A 166 21.26 0.36 8.82
CA ASN A 166 21.24 1.18 10.03
C ASN A 166 20.58 2.56 9.86
N ASN A 167 19.80 2.76 8.82
CA ASN A 167 19.03 3.99 8.65
C ASN A 167 17.81 3.97 9.59
N LYS A 168 17.92 4.66 10.73
CA LYS A 168 16.89 4.70 11.77
C LYS A 168 15.60 5.43 11.36
N GLN A 169 15.62 6.18 10.27
CA GLN A 169 14.40 6.76 9.69
C GLN A 169 13.60 5.70 8.92
N LEU A 170 14.28 4.72 8.30
CA LEU A 170 13.65 3.60 7.60
C LEU A 170 13.34 2.44 8.55
N PHE A 171 14.27 2.17 9.46
CA PHE A 171 14.20 1.05 10.44
C PHE A 171 14.45 1.61 11.84
N PRO A 172 13.42 2.16 12.51
CA PRO A 172 13.55 2.59 13.90
C PRO A 172 13.83 1.39 14.80
N ASP A 173 14.54 1.64 15.90
CA ASP A 173 14.77 0.59 16.91
C ASP A 173 13.41 0.12 17.45
N GLU A 174 13.27 -1.18 17.64
CA GLU A 174 12.11 -1.74 18.36
C GLU A 174 12.27 -1.38 19.86
N ASP A 175 11.30 -0.64 20.41
CA ASP A 175 11.24 -0.29 21.83
C ASP A 175 10.86 -1.50 22.71
#